data_1b6029f1273aabd3e89e89c6752ba68e
#
_entry.id   1b6029f1273aabd3e89e89c6752ba68e
#
_cell.length_a   1.000
_cell.length_b   1.000
_cell.length_c   1.000
_cell.angle_alpha   90.00
_cell.angle_beta   90.00
_cell.angle_gamma   90.00
#
_symmetry.space_group_name_H-M   'P 1'
#
loop_
_entity.id
_entity.type
_entity.pdbx_description
1 polymer ?
#
loop_
_entity_poly.entity_id
_entity_poly.type
_entity_poly.pdbx_seq_one_letter_code
_entity_poly.pdbx_strand_id
1 'polypeptide(L)'
;MLLLIALLQGCATQLAPRPGSAPHDADAAPEALVLRFQNSSIAPAGDEAVMAPEALQPGDILLTSMSGFTSVGIRLMTFAPVSHAAVYIGDRQVVEAVGSGVRVRGIEEVLEEETVILVLRYPDLSAEQARNIKDYALKKSGTGFNYLGVTLQIPLSISRRLCELPLVPSALRDACIRSMGVISQVAASESRLFCSQLVLQAYRHAEVPMTDADSRLISPADILHMREGDVSSVRIHRELRYAGHLKYPTPTMVALQR
;
A
#
# COMPACT_ATOMS: atom_id res chain seq x y z
N MET A 1 -23.38 -5.18 21.49
CA MET A 1 -22.24 -4.22 21.50
C MET A 1 -20.98 -4.80 20.81
N LEU A 2 -20.61 -6.05 21.08
CA LEU A 2 -19.47 -6.72 20.40
C LEU A 2 -19.65 -6.88 18.87
N LEU A 3 -20.88 -7.11 18.39
CA LEU A 3 -21.19 -7.23 16.96
C LEU A 3 -21.01 -5.89 16.21
N LEU A 4 -21.27 -4.76 16.86
CA LEU A 4 -21.08 -3.42 16.29
C LEU A 4 -19.59 -3.06 16.16
N ILE A 5 -18.75 -3.56 17.06
CA ILE A 5 -17.29 -3.34 17.03
C ILE A 5 -16.63 -4.17 15.91
N ALA A 6 -17.12 -5.38 15.65
CA ALA A 6 -16.66 -6.21 14.54
C ALA A 6 -17.03 -5.62 13.16
N LEU A 7 -18.13 -4.87 13.06
CA LEU A 7 -18.54 -4.17 11.84
C LEU A 7 -17.69 -2.91 11.55
N LEU A 8 -16.97 -2.39 12.54
CA LEU A 8 -16.08 -1.24 12.40
C LEU A 8 -14.67 -1.59 11.91
N GLN A 9 -14.35 -2.88 11.82
CA GLN A 9 -13.15 -3.35 11.14
C GLN A 9 -13.45 -3.42 9.63
N GLY A 10 -13.46 -2.25 8.98
CA GLY A 10 -13.68 -2.12 7.54
C GLY A 10 -12.59 -2.84 6.76
N CYS A 11 -12.77 -4.15 6.54
CA CYS A 11 -12.01 -4.92 5.57
C CYS A 11 -12.83 -4.91 4.29
N ALA A 12 -12.29 -4.36 3.22
CA ALA A 12 -12.94 -4.45 1.92
C ALA A 12 -13.17 -5.92 1.58
N THR A 13 -14.33 -6.19 0.97
CA THR A 13 -14.72 -7.53 0.55
C THR A 13 -14.96 -7.55 -0.95
N GLN A 14 -14.76 -8.68 -1.57
CA GLN A 14 -14.99 -8.89 -3.00
C GLN A 14 -15.65 -10.25 -3.24
N LEU A 15 -16.70 -10.29 -4.05
CA LEU A 15 -17.21 -11.52 -4.62
C LEU A 15 -16.36 -11.87 -5.84
N ALA A 16 -15.73 -13.01 -5.83
CA ALA A 16 -14.89 -13.50 -6.92
C ALA A 16 -15.14 -14.98 -7.17
N PRO A 17 -14.90 -15.48 -8.39
CA PRO A 17 -14.88 -16.91 -8.66
C PRO A 17 -13.90 -17.63 -7.74
N ARG A 18 -14.21 -18.89 -7.40
CA ARG A 18 -13.31 -19.71 -6.58
C ARG A 18 -11.96 -19.86 -7.28
N PRO A 19 -10.83 -19.63 -6.59
CA PRO A 19 -9.50 -19.87 -7.16
C PRO A 19 -9.37 -21.33 -7.64
N GLY A 20 -8.93 -21.51 -8.89
CA GLY A 20 -8.75 -22.85 -9.49
C GLY A 20 -9.92 -23.35 -10.33
N SER A 21 -11.04 -22.64 -10.44
CA SER A 21 -12.06 -22.88 -11.46
C SER A 21 -11.60 -22.22 -12.75
N ALA A 22 -10.87 -22.93 -13.59
CA ALA A 22 -10.59 -22.48 -14.95
C ALA A 22 -11.85 -22.63 -15.80
N PRO A 23 -12.19 -21.67 -16.68
CA PRO A 23 -13.29 -21.81 -17.63
C PRO A 23 -12.88 -22.83 -18.70
N HIS A 24 -13.20 -24.08 -18.51
CA HIS A 24 -12.80 -25.12 -19.48
C HIS A 24 -13.97 -25.83 -20.17
N ASP A 25 -15.22 -25.53 -19.87
CA ASP A 25 -16.34 -26.09 -20.63
C ASP A 25 -17.53 -25.13 -20.67
N ALA A 26 -18.09 -24.96 -21.84
CA ALA A 26 -19.28 -24.13 -22.11
C ALA A 26 -20.58 -24.64 -21.41
N ASP A 27 -20.56 -25.83 -20.79
CA ASP A 27 -21.63 -26.45 -20.04
C ASP A 27 -21.39 -26.54 -18.54
N ALA A 28 -20.38 -25.80 -17.99
CA ALA A 28 -20.09 -25.84 -16.58
C ALA A 28 -21.20 -25.16 -15.75
N ALA A 29 -21.56 -25.79 -14.64
CA ALA A 29 -22.45 -25.22 -13.64
C ALA A 29 -21.98 -23.81 -13.22
N PRO A 30 -22.87 -22.88 -12.83
CA PRO A 30 -22.51 -21.53 -12.49
C PRO A 30 -21.39 -21.53 -11.45
N GLU A 31 -20.28 -20.86 -11.76
CA GLU A 31 -19.11 -20.78 -10.89
C GLU A 31 -19.54 -20.32 -9.49
N ALA A 32 -19.18 -21.10 -8.49
CA ALA A 32 -19.45 -20.74 -7.10
C ALA A 32 -18.68 -19.48 -6.75
N LEU A 33 -19.38 -18.37 -6.54
CA LEU A 33 -18.81 -17.13 -6.06
C LEU A 33 -18.44 -17.30 -4.58
N VAL A 34 -17.23 -16.89 -4.23
CA VAL A 34 -16.73 -16.86 -2.84
C VAL A 34 -16.52 -15.43 -2.41
N LEU A 35 -16.85 -15.14 -1.15
CA LEU A 35 -16.57 -13.85 -0.54
C LEU A 35 -15.12 -13.84 -0.08
N ARG A 36 -14.33 -12.95 -0.66
CA ARG A 36 -12.93 -12.72 -0.29
C ARG A 36 -12.83 -11.50 0.62
N PHE A 37 -11.91 -11.57 1.57
CA PHE A 37 -11.61 -10.51 2.52
C PHE A 37 -10.18 -10.03 2.29
N GLN A 38 -9.91 -8.77 2.67
CA GLN A 38 -8.55 -8.25 2.73
C GLN A 38 -7.70 -9.12 3.65
N ASN A 39 -6.48 -9.42 3.19
CA ASN A 39 -5.52 -10.17 3.97
C ASN A 39 -4.59 -9.22 4.74
N SER A 40 -4.78 -9.12 6.05
CA SER A 40 -3.95 -8.28 6.93
C SER A 40 -2.55 -8.85 7.20
N SER A 41 -2.23 -10.07 6.74
CA SER A 41 -0.88 -10.63 6.85
C SER A 41 0.11 -9.83 6.00
N ILE A 42 1.34 -9.68 6.49
CA ILE A 42 2.44 -9.06 5.72
C ILE A 42 2.93 -9.97 4.59
N ALA A 43 2.83 -11.28 4.76
CA ALA A 43 3.19 -12.25 3.73
C ALA A 43 1.94 -12.93 3.18
N PRO A 44 1.92 -13.34 1.90
CA PRO A 44 0.94 -14.30 1.40
C PRO A 44 0.96 -15.58 2.24
N ALA A 45 -0.18 -16.25 2.35
CA ALA A 45 -0.28 -17.47 3.15
C ALA A 45 0.77 -18.52 2.73
N GLY A 46 1.68 -18.85 3.61
CA GLY A 46 2.70 -19.90 3.40
C GLY A 46 3.97 -19.44 2.68
N ASP A 47 4.13 -18.17 2.36
CA ASP A 47 5.30 -17.67 1.63
C ASP A 47 5.96 -16.49 2.39
N GLU A 48 6.77 -16.83 3.40
CA GLU A 48 7.62 -15.88 4.11
C GLU A 48 9.00 -15.79 3.41
N ALA A 49 9.00 -15.43 2.12
CA ALA A 49 10.23 -15.37 1.35
C ALA A 49 11.15 -14.26 1.88
N VAL A 50 12.28 -14.66 2.45
CA VAL A 50 13.36 -13.72 2.80
C VAL A 50 14.18 -13.46 1.54
N MET A 51 14.37 -12.19 1.21
CA MET A 51 15.19 -11.79 0.06
C MET A 51 16.42 -10.99 0.50
N ALA A 52 17.51 -11.16 -0.25
CA ALA A 52 18.70 -10.35 -0.04
C ALA A 52 18.53 -8.95 -0.67
N PRO A 53 19.17 -7.90 -0.11
CA PRO A 53 19.10 -6.54 -0.67
C PRO A 53 19.59 -6.44 -2.12
N GLU A 54 20.46 -7.35 -2.54
CA GLU A 54 20.99 -7.44 -3.90
C GLU A 54 19.95 -7.90 -4.94
N ALA A 55 18.85 -8.50 -4.47
CA ALA A 55 17.72 -8.91 -5.33
C ALA A 55 16.72 -7.77 -5.60
N LEU A 56 16.90 -6.61 -4.97
CA LEU A 56 16.09 -5.42 -5.22
C LEU A 56 16.28 -4.93 -6.66
N GLN A 57 15.19 -4.49 -7.26
CA GLN A 57 15.16 -3.93 -8.61
C GLN A 57 14.69 -2.47 -8.58
N PRO A 58 15.25 -1.57 -9.40
CA PRO A 58 14.76 -0.20 -9.50
C PRO A 58 13.26 -0.16 -9.78
N GLY A 59 12.54 0.60 -8.98
CA GLY A 59 11.08 0.62 -8.98
C GLY A 59 10.44 -0.29 -7.91
N ASP A 60 11.17 -1.11 -7.16
CA ASP A 60 10.58 -1.87 -6.05
C ASP A 60 10.00 -0.92 -4.99
N ILE A 61 8.84 -1.27 -4.46
CA ILE A 61 8.15 -0.54 -3.41
C ILE A 61 8.47 -1.21 -2.08
N LEU A 62 9.07 -0.46 -1.17
CA LEU A 62 9.34 -0.91 0.19
C LEU A 62 8.20 -0.43 1.09
N LEU A 63 7.47 -1.37 1.67
CA LEU A 63 6.51 -1.08 2.74
C LEU A 63 7.15 -1.43 4.07
N THR A 64 7.23 -0.45 4.97
CA THR A 64 8.00 -0.60 6.19
C THR A 64 7.20 -0.25 7.44
N SER A 65 7.75 -0.64 8.58
CA SER A 65 7.21 -0.35 9.89
C SER A 65 8.35 -0.12 10.88
N MET A 66 8.31 1.02 11.57
CA MET A 66 9.22 1.38 12.65
C MET A 66 8.63 1.08 14.02
N SER A 67 9.47 0.95 15.04
CA SER A 67 9.06 0.80 16.45
C SER A 67 8.64 2.13 17.12
N GLY A 68 8.73 3.27 16.43
CA GLY A 68 8.42 4.60 16.98
C GLY A 68 6.94 4.85 17.25
N PHE A 69 6.63 5.75 18.21
CA PHE A 69 5.25 6.10 18.60
C PHE A 69 4.38 6.56 17.43
N THR A 70 4.93 7.32 16.48
CA THR A 70 4.22 7.79 15.28
C THR A 70 3.82 6.62 14.38
N SER A 71 4.70 5.65 14.19
CA SER A 71 4.45 4.44 13.42
C SER A 71 3.37 3.56 14.09
N VAL A 72 3.45 3.41 15.42
CA VAL A 72 2.43 2.70 16.20
C VAL A 72 1.07 3.38 16.04
N GLY A 73 1.02 4.71 16.12
CA GLY A 73 -0.21 5.49 15.91
C GLY A 73 -0.81 5.26 14.53
N ILE A 74 -0.01 5.32 13.46
CA ILE A 74 -0.49 5.08 12.09
C ILE A 74 -1.01 3.64 11.94
N ARG A 75 -0.29 2.64 12.46
CA ARG A 75 -0.72 1.23 12.41
C ARG A 75 -2.02 0.98 13.15
N LEU A 76 -2.17 1.55 14.35
CA LEU A 76 -3.41 1.46 15.13
C LEU A 76 -4.59 2.11 14.41
N MET A 77 -4.36 3.21 13.70
CA MET A 77 -5.40 3.92 12.95
C MET A 77 -5.78 3.21 11.64
N THR A 78 -4.80 2.60 10.96
CA THR A 78 -5.02 1.88 9.70
C THR A 78 -5.30 0.39 9.89
N PHE A 79 -5.08 -0.17 11.09
CA PHE A 79 -5.08 -1.60 11.40
C PHE A 79 -4.19 -2.43 10.46
N ALA A 80 -3.14 -1.79 9.93
CA ALA A 80 -2.22 -2.42 9.01
C ALA A 80 -0.86 -2.67 9.66
N PRO A 81 -0.17 -3.73 9.26
CA PRO A 81 1.16 -4.05 9.77
C PRO A 81 2.26 -3.11 9.27
N VAL A 82 1.96 -2.29 8.28
CA VAL A 82 2.88 -1.33 7.67
C VAL A 82 2.39 0.11 7.88
N SER A 83 3.32 1.05 8.03
CA SER A 83 3.02 2.46 8.32
C SER A 83 3.71 3.43 7.36
N HIS A 84 4.60 2.94 6.51
CA HIS A 84 5.42 3.76 5.63
C HIS A 84 5.62 3.09 4.28
N ALA A 85 5.87 3.91 3.24
CA ALA A 85 6.14 3.49 1.88
C ALA A 85 7.31 4.27 1.30
N ALA A 86 8.19 3.58 0.59
CA ALA A 86 9.34 4.14 -0.09
C ALA A 86 9.55 3.47 -1.44
N VAL A 87 10.35 4.03 -2.32
CA VAL A 87 10.70 3.44 -3.61
C VAL A 87 12.21 3.23 -3.70
N TYR A 88 12.60 2.01 -4.10
CA TYR A 88 13.99 1.69 -4.40
C TYR A 88 14.34 2.19 -5.82
N ILE A 89 15.40 2.97 -5.94
CA ILE A 89 15.77 3.62 -7.19
C ILE A 89 17.05 3.06 -7.84
N GLY A 90 17.53 1.92 -7.34
CA GLY A 90 18.81 1.35 -7.74
C GLY A 90 19.98 1.92 -6.93
N ASP A 91 21.19 1.43 -7.21
CA ASP A 91 22.43 1.92 -6.60
C ASP A 91 22.40 1.91 -5.05
N ARG A 92 21.73 0.92 -4.46
CA ARG A 92 21.48 0.77 -3.00
C ARG A 92 20.80 1.99 -2.37
N GLN A 93 20.00 2.74 -3.14
CA GLN A 93 19.32 3.96 -2.72
C GLN A 93 17.79 3.80 -2.69
N VAL A 94 17.19 4.42 -1.70
CA VAL A 94 15.75 4.50 -1.48
C VAL A 94 15.34 5.96 -1.40
N VAL A 95 14.21 6.32 -2.02
CA VAL A 95 13.61 7.65 -1.86
C VAL A 95 12.31 7.51 -1.09
N GLU A 96 12.15 8.36 -0.09
CA GLU A 96 10.99 8.37 0.80
C GLU A 96 10.58 9.78 1.21
N ALA A 97 9.31 9.96 1.58
CA ALA A 97 8.83 11.19 2.19
C ALA A 97 8.59 10.95 3.69
N VAL A 98 9.33 11.65 4.53
CA VAL A 98 9.27 11.59 6.00
C VAL A 98 9.07 12.99 6.58
N GLY A 99 8.89 13.11 7.88
CA GLY A 99 8.63 14.38 8.55
C GLY A 99 9.59 15.52 8.16
N SER A 100 10.85 15.23 7.84
CA SER A 100 11.82 16.21 7.35
C SER A 100 11.68 16.58 5.87
N GLY A 101 10.83 15.90 5.12
CA GLY A 101 10.64 16.08 3.68
C GLY A 101 10.97 14.83 2.86
N VAL A 102 11.11 15.01 1.56
CA VAL A 102 11.53 13.93 0.65
C VAL A 102 13.05 13.83 0.70
N ARG A 103 13.55 12.64 1.01
CA ARG A 103 14.99 12.36 1.13
C ARG A 103 15.41 11.11 0.39
N VAL A 104 16.69 11.04 0.06
CA VAL A 104 17.36 9.83 -0.43
C VAL A 104 18.20 9.27 0.73
N ARG A 105 18.14 7.96 0.93
CA ARG A 105 19.01 7.27 1.90
C ARG A 105 19.47 5.90 1.41
N GLY A 106 20.49 5.35 2.03
CA GLY A 106 21.01 4.02 1.73
C GLY A 106 20.06 2.92 2.20
N ILE A 107 20.06 1.79 1.50
CA ILE A 107 19.27 0.59 1.91
C ILE A 107 19.76 0.05 3.26
N GLU A 108 21.02 0.24 3.60
CA GLU A 108 21.62 -0.15 4.88
C GLU A 108 20.96 0.58 6.04
N GLU A 109 20.76 1.90 5.91
CA GLU A 109 20.07 2.71 6.92
C GLU A 109 18.61 2.22 7.11
N VAL A 110 17.93 1.86 5.99
CA VAL A 110 16.58 1.30 6.06
C VAL A 110 16.58 -0.02 6.82
N LEU A 111 17.56 -0.91 6.55
CA LEU A 111 17.70 -2.18 7.22
C LEU A 111 18.00 -2.05 8.72
N GLU A 112 18.71 -1.01 9.13
CA GLU A 112 19.01 -0.75 10.54
C GLU A 112 17.79 -0.22 11.30
N GLU A 113 17.11 0.77 10.74
CA GLU A 113 16.05 1.52 11.43
C GLU A 113 14.68 0.83 11.44
N GLU A 114 14.34 0.10 10.36
CA GLU A 114 13.01 -0.50 10.21
C GLU A 114 12.93 -1.87 10.88
N THR A 115 11.74 -2.19 11.41
CA THR A 115 11.48 -3.49 12.06
C THR A 115 10.89 -4.51 11.10
N VAL A 116 10.22 -4.04 10.08
CA VAL A 116 9.64 -4.84 8.99
C VAL A 116 9.95 -4.14 7.69
N ILE A 117 10.37 -4.89 6.68
CA ILE A 117 10.56 -4.38 5.32
C ILE A 117 10.02 -5.41 4.35
N LEU A 118 8.84 -5.13 3.81
CA LEU A 118 8.16 -5.90 2.77
C LEU A 118 8.45 -5.25 1.42
N VAL A 119 8.72 -6.06 0.40
CA VAL A 119 8.97 -5.61 -0.96
C VAL A 119 7.84 -6.04 -1.88
N LEU A 120 7.22 -5.06 -2.52
CA LEU A 120 6.28 -5.27 -3.62
C LEU A 120 6.89 -4.79 -4.93
N ARG A 121 6.63 -5.53 -6.00
CA ARG A 121 7.17 -5.24 -7.33
C ARG A 121 6.04 -5.06 -8.34
N TYR A 122 6.11 -3.98 -9.10
CA TYR A 122 5.21 -3.79 -10.24
C TYR A 122 5.63 -4.75 -11.36
N PRO A 123 4.75 -5.64 -11.85
CA PRO A 123 5.09 -6.62 -12.87
C PRO A 123 5.48 -5.94 -14.19
N ASP A 124 6.48 -6.50 -14.87
CA ASP A 124 6.91 -6.10 -16.23
C ASP A 124 7.27 -4.61 -16.36
N LEU A 125 7.80 -4.01 -15.28
CA LEU A 125 8.29 -2.64 -15.32
C LEU A 125 9.51 -2.56 -16.27
N SER A 126 9.42 -1.72 -17.31
CA SER A 126 10.52 -1.53 -18.23
C SER A 126 11.68 -0.73 -17.59
N ALA A 127 12.89 -0.88 -18.13
CA ALA A 127 14.02 -0.10 -17.64
C ALA A 127 13.84 1.41 -17.83
N GLU A 128 13.07 1.83 -18.83
CA GLU A 128 12.71 3.23 -19.05
C GLU A 128 11.74 3.73 -17.98
N GLN A 129 10.70 2.96 -17.68
CA GLN A 129 9.75 3.28 -16.62
C GLN A 129 10.43 3.36 -15.26
N ALA A 130 11.33 2.41 -14.95
CA ALA A 130 12.11 2.44 -13.73
C ALA A 130 13.00 3.71 -13.63
N ARG A 131 13.61 4.14 -14.74
CA ARG A 131 14.34 5.42 -14.80
C ARG A 131 13.42 6.61 -14.56
N ASN A 132 12.25 6.66 -15.17
CA ASN A 132 11.29 7.74 -15.00
C ASN A 132 10.79 7.84 -13.54
N ILE A 133 10.59 6.69 -12.87
CA ILE A 133 10.28 6.63 -11.43
C ILE A 133 11.43 7.24 -10.62
N LYS A 134 12.67 6.82 -10.89
CA LYS A 134 13.89 7.35 -10.23
C LYS A 134 14.00 8.86 -10.41
N ASP A 135 13.89 9.34 -11.65
CA ASP A 135 14.06 10.75 -11.98
C ASP A 135 13.00 11.62 -11.30
N TYR A 136 11.74 11.15 -11.29
CA TYR A 136 10.68 11.83 -10.55
C TYR A 136 10.98 11.88 -9.05
N ALA A 137 11.34 10.75 -8.44
CA ALA A 137 11.59 10.66 -7.01
C ALA A 137 12.77 11.56 -6.60
N LEU A 138 13.85 11.56 -7.36
CA LEU A 138 15.02 12.43 -7.13
C LEU A 138 14.68 13.90 -7.30
N LYS A 139 13.88 14.26 -8.32
CA LYS A 139 13.41 15.64 -8.54
C LYS A 139 12.60 16.17 -7.35
N LYS A 140 11.93 15.27 -6.61
CA LYS A 140 11.17 15.64 -5.39
C LYS A 140 12.02 15.70 -4.14
N SER A 141 13.28 15.29 -4.17
CA SER A 141 14.19 15.40 -3.02
C SER A 141 14.31 16.85 -2.55
N GLY A 142 14.26 17.04 -1.23
CA GLY A 142 14.21 18.38 -0.61
C GLY A 142 12.82 19.01 -0.55
N THR A 143 11.81 18.43 -1.18
CA THR A 143 10.42 18.89 -1.05
C THR A 143 9.92 18.66 0.38
N GLY A 144 9.18 19.62 0.95
CA GLY A 144 8.67 19.52 2.32
C GLY A 144 7.66 18.40 2.52
N PHE A 145 7.51 17.95 3.76
CA PHE A 145 6.54 16.92 4.15
C PHE A 145 5.15 17.53 4.37
N ASN A 146 4.11 16.83 3.94
CA ASN A 146 2.73 17.26 4.10
C ASN A 146 2.13 16.78 5.43
N TYR A 147 2.49 17.42 6.54
CA TYR A 147 1.92 17.13 7.86
C TYR A 147 0.40 17.29 7.89
N LEU A 148 -0.12 18.33 7.24
CA LEU A 148 -1.57 18.56 7.20
C LEU A 148 -2.28 17.43 6.44
N GLY A 149 -1.69 16.95 5.34
CA GLY A 149 -2.22 15.81 4.60
C GLY A 149 -2.29 14.54 5.45
N VAL A 150 -1.25 14.24 6.23
CA VAL A 150 -1.22 13.07 7.13
C VAL A 150 -2.24 13.20 8.24
N THR A 151 -2.36 14.36 8.89
CA THR A 151 -3.35 14.57 9.96
C THR A 151 -4.78 14.49 9.45
N LEU A 152 -5.05 14.94 8.23
CA LEU A 152 -6.36 14.82 7.58
C LEU A 152 -6.64 13.40 7.06
N GLN A 153 -5.62 12.58 6.83
CA GLN A 153 -5.83 11.17 6.51
C GLN A 153 -6.51 10.40 7.64
N ILE A 154 -6.33 10.78 8.90
CA ILE A 154 -6.94 10.11 10.05
C ILE A 154 -8.47 10.15 9.96
N PRO A 155 -9.14 11.33 9.94
CA PRO A 155 -10.59 11.39 9.82
C PRO A 155 -11.09 10.83 8.48
N LEU A 156 -10.34 11.03 7.39
CA LEU A 156 -10.67 10.47 6.08
C LEU A 156 -10.61 8.94 6.08
N SER A 157 -9.62 8.33 6.74
CA SER A 157 -9.52 6.88 6.90
C SER A 157 -10.70 6.31 7.69
N ILE A 158 -11.15 7.00 8.74
CA ILE A 158 -12.33 6.59 9.50
C ILE A 158 -13.61 6.69 8.65
N SER A 159 -13.80 7.81 7.95
CA SER A 159 -14.96 8.01 7.07
C SER A 159 -14.96 7.02 5.89
N ARG A 160 -13.79 6.71 5.36
CA ARG A 160 -13.60 5.75 4.27
C ARG A 160 -14.04 4.33 4.66
N ARG A 161 -13.95 3.94 5.93
CA ARG A 161 -14.45 2.65 6.41
C ARG A 161 -15.95 2.46 6.17
N LEU A 162 -16.72 3.54 6.12
CA LEU A 162 -18.12 3.48 5.75
C LEU A 162 -18.31 3.04 4.27
N CYS A 163 -17.37 3.45 3.39
CA CYS A 163 -17.34 2.98 2.00
C CYS A 163 -16.90 1.51 1.88
N GLU A 164 -16.12 1.03 2.84
CA GLU A 164 -15.51 -0.30 2.87
C GLU A 164 -16.30 -1.32 3.69
N LEU A 165 -17.54 -1.01 4.06
CA LEU A 165 -18.39 -1.96 4.76
C LEU A 165 -18.51 -3.28 3.99
N PRO A 166 -18.54 -4.43 4.70
CA PRO A 166 -18.74 -5.72 4.08
C PRO A 166 -19.97 -5.71 3.17
N LEU A 167 -19.86 -6.38 2.02
CA LEU A 167 -20.93 -6.51 1.01
C LEU A 167 -21.22 -5.24 0.19
N VAL A 168 -20.52 -4.12 0.40
CA VAL A 168 -20.64 -2.98 -0.53
C VAL A 168 -19.99 -3.37 -1.87
N PRO A 169 -20.75 -3.32 -2.99
CA PRO A 169 -20.23 -3.63 -4.31
C PRO A 169 -19.01 -2.76 -4.64
N SER A 170 -18.01 -3.35 -5.31
CA SER A 170 -16.74 -2.68 -5.64
C SER A 170 -16.93 -1.35 -6.38
N ALA A 171 -17.88 -1.27 -7.31
CA ALA A 171 -18.19 -0.04 -8.04
C ALA A 171 -18.74 1.07 -7.14
N LEU A 172 -19.59 0.72 -6.17
CA LEU A 172 -20.18 1.69 -5.23
C LEU A 172 -19.12 2.15 -4.21
N ARG A 173 -18.28 1.24 -3.74
CA ARG A 173 -17.13 1.53 -2.88
C ARG A 173 -16.17 2.49 -3.56
N ASP A 174 -15.80 2.21 -4.81
CA ASP A 174 -14.89 3.02 -5.61
C ASP A 174 -15.47 4.43 -5.88
N ALA A 175 -16.76 4.54 -6.17
CA ALA A 175 -17.45 5.83 -6.31
C ALA A 175 -17.48 6.61 -4.98
N CYS A 176 -17.74 5.93 -3.87
CA CYS A 176 -17.75 6.52 -2.53
C CYS A 176 -16.35 7.09 -2.17
N ILE A 177 -15.30 6.31 -2.38
CA ILE A 177 -13.92 6.75 -2.10
C ILE A 177 -13.52 7.91 -3.01
N ARG A 178 -13.88 7.88 -4.29
CA ARG A 178 -13.60 9.00 -5.21
C ARG A 178 -14.30 10.28 -4.82
N SER A 179 -15.53 10.21 -4.32
CA SER A 179 -16.27 11.40 -3.87
C SER A 179 -15.59 12.09 -2.67
N MET A 180 -14.85 11.35 -1.85
CA MET A 180 -14.08 11.90 -0.73
C MET A 180 -12.86 12.69 -1.22
N GLY A 181 -12.33 12.40 -2.42
CA GLY A 181 -11.22 13.13 -3.04
C GLY A 181 -11.53 14.60 -3.26
N VAL A 182 -12.79 14.95 -3.52
CA VAL A 182 -13.24 16.33 -3.69
C VAL A 182 -13.07 17.12 -2.39
N ILE A 183 -13.31 16.50 -1.24
CA ILE A 183 -13.19 17.14 0.09
C ILE A 183 -11.70 17.35 0.44
N SER A 184 -10.81 16.47 0.00
CA SER A 184 -9.37 16.55 0.28
C SER A 184 -8.63 17.63 -0.53
N GLN A 185 -9.26 18.20 -1.57
CA GLN A 185 -8.65 19.26 -2.38
C GLN A 185 -8.38 20.55 -1.57
N VAL A 186 -9.16 20.81 -0.54
CA VAL A 186 -9.00 21.98 0.33
C VAL A 186 -7.68 21.96 1.13
N ALA A 187 -7.09 20.79 1.32
CA ALA A 187 -5.84 20.59 2.08
C ALA A 187 -4.60 20.38 1.20
N ALA A 188 -4.74 20.52 -0.11
CA ALA A 188 -3.70 20.19 -1.06
C ALA A 188 -2.66 21.30 -1.19
N SER A 189 -1.48 21.06 -0.65
CA SER A 189 -0.25 21.73 -1.08
C SER A 189 0.47 20.82 -2.08
N GLU A 190 0.56 21.23 -3.34
CA GLU A 190 1.33 20.50 -4.37
C GLU A 190 2.83 20.44 -4.06
N SER A 191 3.28 21.30 -3.16
CA SER A 191 4.69 21.42 -2.75
C SER A 191 5.08 20.51 -1.60
N ARG A 192 4.16 19.67 -1.07
CA ARG A 192 4.43 18.79 0.08
C ARG A 192 3.82 17.41 -0.17
N LEU A 193 4.60 16.38 0.03
CA LEU A 193 4.21 14.99 -0.21
C LEU A 193 4.27 14.18 1.08
N PHE A 194 3.46 13.14 1.17
CA PHE A 194 3.64 12.06 2.14
C PHE A 194 4.05 10.76 1.43
N CYS A 195 4.43 9.74 2.21
CA CYS A 195 5.16 8.57 1.72
C CYS A 195 4.47 7.82 0.57
N SER A 196 3.23 7.39 0.75
CA SER A 196 2.49 6.67 -0.31
C SER A 196 2.15 7.56 -1.50
N GLN A 197 1.91 8.87 -1.27
CA GLN A 197 1.67 9.83 -2.35
C GLN A 197 2.90 9.97 -3.26
N LEU A 198 4.10 10.04 -2.69
CA LEU A 198 5.35 10.07 -3.46
C LEU A 198 5.46 8.85 -4.37
N VAL A 199 5.26 7.65 -3.82
CA VAL A 199 5.31 6.40 -4.58
C VAL A 199 4.30 6.42 -5.72
N LEU A 200 3.02 6.67 -5.44
CA LEU A 200 1.96 6.66 -6.47
C LEU A 200 2.19 7.70 -7.57
N GLN A 201 2.68 8.89 -7.20
CA GLN A 201 2.98 9.92 -8.19
C GLN A 201 4.19 9.58 -9.05
N ALA A 202 5.22 8.91 -8.50
CA ALA A 202 6.36 8.44 -9.27
C ALA A 202 5.93 7.44 -10.35
N TYR A 203 5.07 6.48 -9.99
CA TYR A 203 4.53 5.52 -10.95
C TYR A 203 3.59 6.16 -11.98
N ARG A 204 2.78 7.13 -11.58
CA ARG A 204 1.94 7.90 -12.53
C ARG A 204 2.80 8.69 -13.52
N HIS A 205 3.91 9.28 -13.05
CA HIS A 205 4.86 10.00 -13.90
C HIS A 205 5.54 9.09 -14.93
N ALA A 206 5.77 7.84 -14.56
CA ALA A 206 6.32 6.81 -15.44
C ALA A 206 5.27 6.16 -16.37
N GLU A 207 4.04 6.72 -16.43
CA GLU A 207 2.93 6.25 -17.26
C GLU A 207 2.45 4.82 -16.92
N VAL A 208 2.72 4.37 -15.70
CA VAL A 208 2.25 3.09 -15.15
C VAL A 208 1.50 3.31 -13.83
N PRO A 209 0.40 4.09 -13.82
CA PRO A 209 -0.34 4.35 -12.61
C PRO A 209 -0.87 3.05 -12.00
N MET A 210 -0.81 2.93 -10.69
CA MET A 210 -1.35 1.75 -9.98
C MET A 210 -2.88 1.81 -9.87
N THR A 211 -3.43 3.04 -9.78
CA THR A 211 -4.87 3.30 -9.59
C THR A 211 -5.23 4.67 -10.12
N ASP A 212 -6.51 4.88 -10.47
CA ASP A 212 -7.07 6.20 -10.79
C ASP A 212 -7.48 7.00 -9.55
N ALA A 213 -7.45 6.37 -8.36
CA ALA A 213 -7.78 7.05 -7.12
C ALA A 213 -6.79 8.19 -6.83
N ASP A 214 -7.27 9.22 -6.16
CA ASP A 214 -6.41 10.33 -5.74
C ASP A 214 -5.31 9.82 -4.80
N SER A 215 -4.05 10.03 -5.17
CA SER A 215 -2.89 9.58 -4.40
C SER A 215 -2.87 10.10 -2.95
N ARG A 216 -3.58 11.19 -2.68
CA ARG A 216 -3.75 11.76 -1.33
C ARG A 216 -4.65 10.92 -0.42
N LEU A 217 -5.46 10.05 -0.98
CA LEU A 217 -6.38 9.16 -0.24
C LEU A 217 -5.79 7.76 -0.01
N ILE A 218 -4.64 7.47 -0.61
CA ILE A 218 -4.02 6.14 -0.58
C ILE A 218 -2.97 6.09 0.52
N SER A 219 -3.16 5.20 1.48
CA SER A 219 -2.21 4.92 2.56
C SER A 219 -1.21 3.83 2.18
N PRO A 220 -0.12 3.62 2.94
CA PRO A 220 0.75 2.46 2.78
C PRO A 220 0.00 1.11 2.90
N ALA A 221 -1.02 1.05 3.76
CA ALA A 221 -1.90 -0.11 3.90
C ALA A 221 -2.66 -0.41 2.61
N ASP A 222 -3.12 0.61 1.89
CA ASP A 222 -3.80 0.41 0.61
C ASP A 222 -2.86 -0.16 -0.44
N ILE A 223 -1.60 0.30 -0.47
CA ILE A 223 -0.59 -0.26 -1.36
C ILE A 223 -0.32 -1.74 -1.02
N LEU A 224 -0.30 -2.10 0.27
CA LEU A 224 -0.18 -3.50 0.69
C LEU A 224 -1.29 -4.37 0.09
N HIS A 225 -2.52 -3.86 0.08
CA HIS A 225 -3.69 -4.57 -0.47
C HIS A 225 -3.83 -4.50 -2.00
N MET A 226 -2.89 -3.83 -2.71
CA MET A 226 -2.79 -3.89 -4.18
C MET A 226 -2.02 -5.13 -4.68
N ARG A 227 -1.55 -6.00 -3.81
CA ARG A 227 -0.78 -7.20 -4.16
C ARG A 227 -1.66 -8.32 -4.73
N GLU A 228 -1.03 -9.20 -5.49
CA GLU A 228 -1.65 -10.40 -6.04
C GLU A 228 -2.38 -11.21 -4.95
N GLY A 229 -3.59 -11.63 -5.29
CA GLY A 229 -4.37 -12.49 -4.41
C GLY A 229 -5.02 -11.80 -3.21
N ASP A 230 -4.90 -10.48 -3.05
CA ASP A 230 -5.57 -9.71 -2.00
C ASP A 230 -6.83 -8.99 -2.52
N VAL A 231 -7.54 -8.29 -1.65
CA VAL A 231 -8.70 -7.47 -1.99
C VAL A 231 -8.35 -6.00 -1.81
N SER A 232 -8.18 -5.29 -2.92
CA SER A 232 -7.92 -3.85 -2.87
C SER A 232 -9.17 -3.05 -2.52
N SER A 233 -9.01 -2.01 -1.72
CA SER A 233 -10.07 -1.05 -1.40
C SER A 233 -10.42 -0.14 -2.57
N VAL A 234 -9.50 0.06 -3.50
CA VAL A 234 -9.67 0.89 -4.69
C VAL A 234 -9.47 0.06 -5.95
N ARG A 235 -9.99 0.55 -7.07
CA ARG A 235 -9.72 -0.07 -8.36
C ARG A 235 -8.24 0.08 -8.70
N ILE A 236 -7.58 -1.04 -9.00
CA ILE A 236 -6.18 -1.10 -9.42
C ILE A 236 -6.09 -1.47 -10.90
N HIS A 237 -5.05 -0.97 -11.57
CA HIS A 237 -4.80 -1.30 -12.98
C HIS A 237 -4.03 -2.61 -13.11
N ARG A 238 -3.15 -2.91 -12.15
CA ARG A 238 -2.35 -4.13 -12.12
C ARG A 238 -2.04 -4.51 -10.67
N GLU A 239 -2.14 -5.79 -10.35
CA GLU A 239 -1.74 -6.31 -9.06
C GLU A 239 -0.22 -6.26 -8.90
N LEU A 240 0.23 -5.91 -7.70
CA LEU A 240 1.66 -5.89 -7.35
C LEU A 240 2.08 -7.30 -6.95
N ARG A 241 3.24 -7.76 -7.44
CA ARG A 241 3.82 -9.03 -7.01
C ARG A 241 4.50 -8.87 -5.65
N TYR A 242 4.23 -9.80 -4.75
CA TYR A 242 5.02 -9.94 -3.54
C TYR A 242 6.42 -10.47 -3.91
N ALA A 243 7.48 -9.68 -3.66
CA ALA A 243 8.85 -10.06 -3.98
C ALA A 243 9.59 -10.71 -2.80
N GLY A 244 9.13 -10.44 -1.58
CA GLY A 244 9.70 -11.00 -0.36
C GLY A 244 9.85 -9.98 0.76
N HIS A 245 10.58 -10.36 1.81
CA HIS A 245 10.94 -9.50 2.93
C HIS A 245 12.46 -9.33 3.01
N LEU A 246 12.92 -8.09 3.12
CA LEU A 246 14.31 -7.81 3.52
C LEU A 246 14.48 -7.96 5.03
N LYS A 247 13.41 -7.72 5.80
CA LYS A 247 13.38 -7.90 7.24
C LYS A 247 11.98 -8.31 7.68
N TYR A 248 11.90 -9.44 8.37
CA TYR A 248 10.66 -9.98 8.91
C TYR A 248 10.58 -9.70 10.41
N PRO A 249 9.39 -9.45 10.97
CA PRO A 249 9.27 -9.24 12.41
C PRO A 249 9.71 -10.49 13.19
N THR A 250 10.55 -10.29 14.20
CA THR A 250 10.94 -11.39 15.07
C THR A 250 9.73 -11.88 15.88
N PRO A 251 9.68 -13.18 16.29
CA PRO A 251 8.58 -13.74 17.06
C PRO A 251 8.21 -12.95 18.31
N THR A 252 9.19 -12.32 18.95
CA THR A 252 9.00 -11.46 20.14
C THR A 252 8.17 -10.22 19.85
N MET A 253 8.20 -9.68 18.62
CA MET A 253 7.40 -8.53 18.22
C MET A 253 5.95 -8.92 17.90
N VAL A 254 5.71 -10.12 17.41
CA VAL A 254 4.36 -10.63 17.10
C VAL A 254 3.57 -10.85 18.39
N ALA A 255 4.22 -11.23 19.49
CA ALA A 255 3.58 -11.46 20.79
C ALA A 255 3.07 -10.17 21.46
N LEU A 256 3.63 -8.99 21.12
CA LEU A 256 3.20 -7.69 21.63
C LEU A 256 2.04 -7.06 20.81
N GLN A 257 1.65 -7.72 19.71
CA GLN A 257 0.58 -7.24 18.80
C GLN A 257 -0.73 -8.03 18.95
N ARG A 258 -0.76 -9.02 19.86
CA ARG A 258 -1.96 -9.78 20.27
C ARG A 258 -2.48 -9.24 21.60
#